data_64d6f0791866665465c391c1573dc050
#
_entry.id   64d6f0791866665465c391c1573dc050
#
_cell.length_a   1.000
_cell.length_b   1.000
_cell.length_c   1.000
_cell.angle_alpha   90.00
_cell.angle_beta   90.00
_cell.angle_gamma   90.00
#
_symmetry.space_group_name_H-M   'P 1'
#
loop_
_entity.id
_entity.type
_entity.pdbx_description
1 polymer ?
#
loop_
_entity_poly.entity_id
_entity_poly.type
_entity_poly.pdbx_seq_one_letter_code
_entity_poly.pdbx_strand_id
1 'polypeptide(L)'
;MKLGNDVKLCHDVHEHLSPIMGVELSKRVEPYRLFFLEDVLSPEQIQLFRNIRQVTTTPMAMGELFTHPHEWVPLISERLIDFFRGRVSQIGGITAAKKVAALCETFGCRTAFQEGGDNDPVNQLAAYHVDLSISSFGIQEENHFTPQVHEILPGTAQLKGGYLYGTDGPGLGIDINETLVAKYPLVAPRGGDSWTTVRGMDGSLVKP
;
A
#
# COMPACT_ATOMS: atom_id res chain seq x y z
N MET A 1 -13.61 -7.49 -24.11
CA MET A 1 -12.60 -7.59 -23.04
C MET A 1 -11.96 -8.96 -23.16
N LYS A 2 -10.62 -9.05 -23.28
CA LYS A 2 -9.97 -10.36 -23.56
C LYS A 2 -9.93 -11.30 -22.35
N LEU A 3 -10.00 -10.78 -21.11
CA LEU A 3 -9.85 -11.55 -19.88
C LEU A 3 -11.18 -11.75 -19.11
N GLY A 4 -12.28 -11.16 -19.57
CA GLY A 4 -13.56 -11.21 -18.87
C GLY A 4 -13.51 -10.52 -17.49
N ASN A 5 -14.35 -10.98 -16.56
CA ASN A 5 -14.42 -10.48 -15.20
C ASN A 5 -13.74 -11.39 -14.16
N ASP A 6 -13.06 -12.45 -14.63
CA ASP A 6 -12.40 -13.43 -13.76
C ASP A 6 -11.10 -12.89 -13.17
N VAL A 7 -10.46 -11.94 -13.87
CA VAL A 7 -9.28 -11.23 -13.40
C VAL A 7 -9.71 -9.91 -12.78
N LYS A 8 -9.35 -9.70 -11.52
CA LYS A 8 -9.55 -8.43 -10.82
C LYS A 8 -8.46 -7.44 -11.24
N LEU A 9 -8.87 -6.21 -11.51
CA LEU A 9 -7.97 -5.13 -11.94
C LEU A 9 -7.86 -4.12 -10.81
N CYS A 10 -6.63 -3.80 -10.43
CA CYS A 10 -6.30 -2.61 -9.64
C CYS A 10 -5.67 -1.56 -10.58
N HIS A 11 -5.91 -0.31 -10.33
CA HIS A 11 -5.22 0.79 -11.03
C HIS A 11 -4.70 1.76 -9.99
N ASP A 12 -3.39 1.91 -9.96
CA ASP A 12 -2.69 2.90 -9.17
C ASP A 12 -2.49 4.17 -10.00
N VAL A 13 -3.03 5.29 -9.54
CA VAL A 13 -2.91 6.62 -10.16
C VAL A 13 -1.66 7.32 -9.63
N HIS A 14 -1.23 6.94 -8.44
CA HIS A 14 -0.01 7.43 -7.80
C HIS A 14 0.03 8.97 -7.71
N GLU A 15 -1.11 9.59 -7.38
CA GLU A 15 -1.29 11.03 -7.15
C GLU A 15 -1.01 11.96 -8.34
N HIS A 16 -0.89 11.42 -9.55
CA HIS A 16 -0.44 12.18 -10.73
C HIS A 16 -1.54 13.05 -11.37
N LEU A 17 -2.75 13.06 -10.81
CA LEU A 17 -3.88 13.81 -11.38
C LEU A 17 -4.22 15.05 -10.57
N SER A 18 -4.68 16.08 -11.29
CA SER A 18 -5.38 17.18 -10.63
C SER A 18 -6.74 16.70 -10.08
N PRO A 19 -7.31 17.37 -9.08
CA PRO A 19 -8.58 16.95 -8.50
C PRO A 19 -9.73 16.76 -9.49
N ILE A 20 -9.86 17.64 -10.49
CA ILE A 20 -10.89 17.49 -11.51
C ILE A 20 -10.68 16.27 -12.40
N MET A 21 -9.40 15.97 -12.74
CA MET A 21 -9.06 14.79 -13.53
C MET A 21 -9.27 13.51 -12.70
N GLY A 22 -9.00 13.55 -11.41
CA GLY A 22 -9.24 12.43 -10.49
C GLY A 22 -10.74 12.08 -10.42
N VAL A 23 -11.61 13.09 -10.30
CA VAL A 23 -13.08 12.91 -10.35
C VAL A 23 -13.51 12.31 -11.69
N GLU A 24 -12.99 12.85 -12.80
CA GLU A 24 -13.34 12.38 -14.14
C GLU A 24 -12.88 10.93 -14.36
N LEU A 25 -11.64 10.60 -14.01
CA LEU A 25 -11.11 9.23 -14.14
C LEU A 25 -11.94 8.25 -13.31
N SER A 26 -12.19 8.57 -12.03
CA SER A 26 -12.94 7.70 -11.12
C SER A 26 -14.31 7.30 -11.67
N LYS A 27 -14.99 8.24 -12.35
CA LYS A 27 -16.26 7.96 -13.02
C LYS A 27 -16.10 7.16 -14.30
N ARG A 28 -15.07 7.45 -15.11
CA ARG A 28 -14.85 6.79 -16.40
C ARG A 28 -14.44 5.32 -16.27
N VAL A 29 -13.84 4.93 -15.14
CA VAL A 29 -13.39 3.54 -14.92
C VAL A 29 -14.47 2.62 -14.37
N GLU A 30 -15.65 3.11 -13.96
CA GLU A 30 -16.76 2.28 -13.44
C GLU A 30 -17.11 1.08 -14.34
N PRO A 31 -17.20 1.21 -15.69
CA PRO A 31 -17.53 0.08 -16.54
C PRO A 31 -16.51 -1.07 -16.50
N TYR A 32 -15.29 -0.80 -16.05
CA TYR A 32 -14.22 -1.79 -15.95
C TYR A 32 -14.27 -2.60 -14.65
N ARG A 33 -15.10 -2.19 -13.67
CA ARG A 33 -15.30 -2.88 -12.39
C ARG A 33 -13.98 -3.20 -11.69
N LEU A 34 -13.18 -2.17 -11.47
CA LEU A 34 -11.91 -2.28 -10.75
C LEU A 34 -12.14 -2.89 -9.37
N PHE A 35 -11.16 -3.66 -8.90
CA PHE A 35 -11.10 -4.08 -7.50
C PHE A 35 -10.93 -2.87 -6.60
N PHE A 36 -10.03 -1.96 -6.98
CA PHE A 36 -9.98 -0.58 -6.50
C PHE A 36 -9.22 0.33 -7.50
N LEU A 37 -9.44 1.62 -7.33
CA LEU A 37 -8.66 2.71 -7.92
C LEU A 37 -7.86 3.35 -6.78
N GLU A 38 -6.53 3.35 -6.90
CA GLU A 38 -5.60 3.73 -5.84
C GLU A 38 -5.04 5.13 -6.06
N ASP A 39 -4.80 5.82 -4.94
CA ASP A 39 -4.10 7.11 -4.82
C ASP A 39 -4.46 8.13 -5.90
N VAL A 40 -5.77 8.32 -6.08
CA VAL A 40 -6.32 9.22 -7.10
C VAL A 40 -5.94 10.68 -6.84
N LEU A 41 -5.81 11.04 -5.56
CA LEU A 41 -5.45 12.37 -5.08
C LEU A 41 -4.33 12.26 -4.05
N SER A 42 -3.57 13.34 -3.90
CA SER A 42 -2.51 13.40 -2.89
C SER A 42 -3.06 13.51 -1.45
N PRO A 43 -2.25 13.16 -0.42
CA PRO A 43 -2.65 13.26 0.98
C PRO A 43 -3.15 14.65 1.40
N GLU A 44 -2.61 15.71 0.82
CA GLU A 44 -3.03 17.09 1.10
C GLU A 44 -4.44 17.41 0.57
N GLN A 45 -5.00 16.53 -0.25
CA GLN A 45 -6.27 16.73 -0.95
C GLN A 45 -7.37 15.74 -0.51
N ILE A 46 -7.17 15.05 0.60
CA ILE A 46 -8.11 14.00 1.07
C ILE A 46 -9.56 14.47 1.20
N GLN A 47 -9.79 15.73 1.56
CA GLN A 47 -11.15 16.28 1.66
C GLN A 47 -11.89 16.28 0.32
N LEU A 48 -11.17 16.24 -0.81
CA LEU A 48 -11.78 16.24 -2.15
C LEU A 48 -12.28 14.83 -2.57
N PHE A 49 -11.97 13.78 -1.81
CA PHE A 49 -12.60 12.47 -1.99
C PHE A 49 -14.11 12.50 -1.85
N ARG A 50 -14.66 13.47 -1.11
CA ARG A 50 -16.12 13.69 -1.05
C ARG A 50 -16.72 13.99 -2.43
N ASN A 51 -15.98 14.73 -3.28
CA ASN A 51 -16.42 15.02 -4.64
C ASN A 51 -16.41 13.76 -5.52
N ILE A 52 -15.42 12.90 -5.33
CA ILE A 52 -15.33 11.61 -6.04
C ILE A 52 -16.54 10.75 -5.63
N ARG A 53 -16.82 10.60 -4.34
CA ARG A 53 -17.93 9.76 -3.86
C ARG A 53 -19.31 10.20 -4.31
N GLN A 54 -19.50 11.47 -4.66
CA GLN A 54 -20.76 11.96 -5.19
C GLN A 54 -21.05 11.49 -6.63
N VAL A 55 -20.03 11.07 -7.38
CA VAL A 55 -20.16 10.82 -8.82
C VAL A 55 -19.84 9.40 -9.24
N THR A 56 -19.26 8.58 -8.37
CA THR A 56 -18.87 7.20 -8.72
C THR A 56 -19.00 6.22 -7.56
N THR A 57 -19.25 4.97 -7.92
CA THR A 57 -19.21 3.80 -7.03
C THR A 57 -17.93 2.97 -7.19
N THR A 58 -16.97 3.42 -8.00
CA THR A 58 -15.67 2.76 -8.13
C THR A 58 -15.01 2.64 -6.76
N PRO A 59 -14.62 1.44 -6.32
CA PRO A 59 -13.93 1.28 -5.05
C PRO A 59 -12.62 2.08 -5.03
N MET A 60 -12.40 2.82 -3.94
CA MET A 60 -11.23 3.68 -3.74
C MET A 60 -10.28 3.06 -2.73
N ALA A 61 -8.99 3.15 -3.01
CA ALA A 61 -7.93 2.79 -2.09
C ALA A 61 -6.98 3.98 -1.91
N MET A 62 -6.46 4.18 -0.69
CA MET A 62 -5.49 5.22 -0.43
C MET A 62 -4.72 4.95 0.85
N GLY A 63 -3.47 5.40 0.90
CA GLY A 63 -2.76 5.43 2.17
C GLY A 63 -1.27 5.12 2.16
N GLU A 64 -0.63 4.81 1.05
CA GLU A 64 0.79 4.46 1.05
C GLU A 64 1.70 5.56 1.60
N LEU A 65 1.32 6.83 1.44
CA LEU A 65 2.06 7.98 1.95
C LEU A 65 1.59 8.46 3.33
N PHE A 66 0.58 7.83 3.92
CA PHE A 66 0.06 8.24 5.21
C PHE A 66 1.01 7.91 6.36
N THR A 67 1.13 8.86 7.28
CA THR A 67 1.97 8.73 8.48
C THR A 67 1.23 9.07 9.77
N HIS A 68 0.03 9.70 9.66
CA HIS A 68 -0.69 10.21 10.83
C HIS A 68 -2.20 9.94 10.75
N PRO A 69 -2.86 9.59 11.87
CA PRO A 69 -4.30 9.32 11.93
C PRO A 69 -5.21 10.41 11.34
N HIS A 70 -4.80 11.67 11.37
CA HIS A 70 -5.57 12.76 10.78
C HIS A 70 -5.78 12.62 9.27
N GLU A 71 -4.94 11.83 8.59
CA GLU A 71 -5.02 11.59 7.15
C GLU A 71 -6.08 10.54 6.83
N TRP A 72 -6.13 9.43 7.59
CA TRP A 72 -7.01 8.31 7.26
C TRP A 72 -8.33 8.27 8.05
N VAL A 73 -8.39 8.84 9.27
CA VAL A 73 -9.61 8.80 10.07
C VAL A 73 -10.80 9.41 9.34
N PRO A 74 -10.71 10.61 8.73
CA PRO A 74 -11.83 11.16 7.95
C PRO A 74 -12.21 10.28 6.76
N LEU A 75 -11.24 9.78 6.02
CA LEU A 75 -11.49 8.94 4.84
C LEU A 75 -12.25 7.66 5.19
N ILE A 76 -11.87 7.00 6.30
CA ILE A 76 -12.51 5.77 6.77
C ILE A 76 -13.88 6.08 7.39
N SER A 77 -13.94 7.03 8.33
CA SER A 77 -15.18 7.31 9.08
C SER A 77 -16.31 7.89 8.22
N GLU A 78 -15.96 8.61 7.18
CA GLU A 78 -16.92 9.13 6.19
C GLU A 78 -17.14 8.16 5.02
N ARG A 79 -16.50 7.00 5.02
CA ARG A 79 -16.57 5.99 3.94
C ARG A 79 -16.17 6.55 2.57
N LEU A 80 -15.14 7.38 2.54
CA LEU A 80 -14.62 7.97 1.32
C LEU A 80 -13.69 7.02 0.56
N ILE A 81 -13.11 6.05 1.27
CA ILE A 81 -12.32 4.94 0.71
C ILE A 81 -12.94 3.60 1.12
N ASP A 82 -12.68 2.57 0.33
CA ASP A 82 -13.10 1.18 0.57
C ASP A 82 -11.94 0.33 1.07
N PHE A 83 -10.70 0.73 0.72
CA PHE A 83 -9.48 0.05 1.12
C PHE A 83 -8.48 1.05 1.70
N PHE A 84 -7.97 0.76 2.88
CA PHE A 84 -6.87 1.48 3.49
C PHE A 84 -5.54 0.84 3.06
N ARG A 85 -4.68 1.62 2.41
CA ARG A 85 -3.43 1.19 1.78
C ARG A 85 -2.16 1.60 2.56
N GLY A 86 -2.27 1.89 3.86
CA GLY A 86 -1.12 2.32 4.66
C GLY A 86 -0.02 1.25 4.71
N ARG A 87 1.22 1.71 4.86
CA ARG A 87 2.39 0.86 5.08
C ARG A 87 2.63 0.70 6.59
N VAL A 88 2.75 -0.54 7.06
CA VAL A 88 2.86 -0.84 8.50
C VAL A 88 4.03 -0.08 9.14
N SER A 89 5.18 0.01 8.47
CA SER A 89 6.35 0.74 8.96
C SER A 89 6.12 2.25 9.07
N GLN A 90 5.39 2.86 8.14
CA GLN A 90 5.17 4.31 8.11
C GLN A 90 4.09 4.79 9.09
N ILE A 91 3.04 4.01 9.26
CA ILE A 91 1.92 4.40 10.14
C ILE A 91 2.20 4.19 11.63
N GLY A 92 3.38 3.65 11.99
CA GLY A 92 3.80 3.48 13.38
C GLY A 92 3.82 2.03 13.88
N GLY A 93 3.94 1.05 12.98
CA GLY A 93 4.13 -0.37 13.29
C GLY A 93 2.84 -1.13 13.57
N ILE A 94 3.00 -2.36 14.05
CA ILE A 94 1.90 -3.33 14.27
C ILE A 94 0.77 -2.76 15.14
N THR A 95 1.10 -2.04 16.20
CA THR A 95 0.07 -1.46 17.09
C THR A 95 -0.82 -0.45 16.37
N ALA A 96 -0.23 0.41 15.54
CA ALA A 96 -0.99 1.37 14.75
C ALA A 96 -1.81 0.65 13.67
N ALA A 97 -1.23 -0.34 12.99
CA ALA A 97 -1.91 -1.15 11.99
C ALA A 97 -3.16 -1.87 12.58
N LYS A 98 -3.04 -2.44 13.79
CA LYS A 98 -4.19 -3.04 14.49
C LYS A 98 -5.29 -2.02 14.82
N LYS A 99 -4.92 -0.79 15.20
CA LYS A 99 -5.89 0.27 15.51
C LYS A 99 -6.63 0.73 14.25
N VAL A 100 -5.91 0.94 13.14
CA VAL A 100 -6.57 1.32 11.88
C VAL A 100 -7.42 0.19 11.33
N ALA A 101 -7.01 -1.06 11.46
CA ALA A 101 -7.80 -2.23 11.07
C ALA A 101 -9.14 -2.31 11.82
N ALA A 102 -9.13 -2.06 13.14
CA ALA A 102 -10.35 -1.99 13.94
C ALA A 102 -11.26 -0.83 13.53
N LEU A 103 -10.68 0.31 13.15
CA LEU A 103 -11.44 1.43 12.58
C LEU A 103 -12.06 1.04 11.23
N CYS A 104 -11.29 0.40 10.35
CA CYS A 104 -11.79 -0.12 9.07
C CYS A 104 -12.97 -1.07 9.27
N GLU A 105 -12.87 -2.02 10.18
CA GLU A 105 -13.96 -2.95 10.53
C GLU A 105 -15.22 -2.21 10.96
N THR A 106 -15.07 -1.20 11.82
CA THR A 106 -16.20 -0.42 12.34
C THR A 106 -16.98 0.30 11.26
N PHE A 107 -16.30 0.81 10.23
CA PHE A 107 -16.91 1.61 9.17
C PHE A 107 -17.13 0.85 7.85
N GLY A 108 -16.80 -0.45 7.80
CA GLY A 108 -16.97 -1.29 6.61
C GLY A 108 -15.93 -1.01 5.52
N CYS A 109 -14.78 -0.45 5.88
CA CYS A 109 -13.59 -0.37 5.05
C CYS A 109 -12.76 -1.66 5.21
N ARG A 110 -11.89 -1.96 4.27
CA ARG A 110 -10.93 -3.08 4.34
C ARG A 110 -9.51 -2.58 4.43
N THR A 111 -8.62 -3.43 4.94
CA THR A 111 -7.18 -3.19 4.80
C THR A 111 -6.65 -3.79 3.51
N ALA A 112 -5.67 -3.12 2.92
CA ALA A 112 -4.91 -3.58 1.76
C ALA A 112 -3.50 -3.01 1.91
N PHE A 113 -2.76 -3.48 2.93
CA PHE A 113 -1.47 -2.89 3.27
C PHE A 113 -0.52 -2.84 2.08
N GLN A 114 0.14 -1.69 1.93
CA GLN A 114 1.11 -1.41 0.89
C GLN A 114 2.46 -2.02 1.28
N GLU A 115 2.83 -3.09 0.59
CA GLU A 115 4.06 -3.84 0.86
C GLU A 115 4.86 -4.06 -0.44
N GLY A 116 4.79 -3.08 -1.35
CA GLY A 116 5.42 -3.12 -2.66
C GLY A 116 6.95 -3.04 -2.66
N GLY A 117 7.50 -2.87 -3.85
CA GLY A 117 8.90 -3.11 -4.19
C GLY A 117 9.98 -2.32 -3.44
N ASP A 118 9.62 -1.35 -2.63
CA ASP A 118 10.51 -0.56 -1.78
C ASP A 118 10.48 -0.99 -0.30
N ASN A 119 9.79 -2.10 0.01
CA ASN A 119 9.71 -2.69 1.34
C ASN A 119 10.70 -3.85 1.55
N ASP A 120 10.99 -4.12 2.81
CA ASP A 120 11.82 -5.26 3.22
C ASP A 120 10.95 -6.44 3.73
N PRO A 121 11.53 -7.67 3.81
CA PRO A 121 10.79 -8.85 4.26
C PRO A 121 10.24 -8.77 5.69
N VAL A 122 10.87 -7.98 6.57
CA VAL A 122 10.44 -7.84 7.98
C VAL A 122 9.14 -7.06 8.03
N ASN A 123 9.05 -5.96 7.26
CA ASN A 123 7.83 -5.17 7.18
C ASN A 123 6.69 -5.95 6.53
N GLN A 124 6.97 -6.69 5.44
CA GLN A 124 5.96 -7.55 4.80
C GLN A 124 5.41 -8.61 5.77
N LEU A 125 6.28 -9.23 6.58
CA LEU A 125 5.84 -10.19 7.60
C LEU A 125 5.08 -9.54 8.74
N ALA A 126 5.43 -8.31 9.13
CA ALA A 126 4.66 -7.57 10.11
C ALA A 126 3.21 -7.32 9.62
N ALA A 127 3.05 -6.91 8.35
CA ALA A 127 1.74 -6.78 7.72
C ALA A 127 1.00 -8.12 7.64
N TYR A 128 1.68 -9.18 7.20
CA TYR A 128 1.13 -10.54 7.13
C TYR A 128 0.54 -11.01 8.48
N HIS A 129 1.27 -10.82 9.58
CA HIS A 129 0.78 -11.19 10.91
C HIS A 129 -0.40 -10.32 11.38
N VAL A 130 -0.42 -9.04 11.01
CA VAL A 130 -1.58 -8.18 11.24
C VAL A 130 -2.77 -8.72 10.48
N ASP A 131 -2.62 -8.99 9.18
CA ASP A 131 -3.69 -9.46 8.30
C ASP A 131 -4.31 -10.78 8.77
N LEU A 132 -3.50 -11.73 9.25
CA LEU A 132 -4.00 -12.97 9.85
C LEU A 132 -4.83 -12.78 11.14
N SER A 133 -4.71 -11.62 11.77
CA SER A 133 -5.29 -11.33 13.09
C SER A 133 -6.46 -10.34 13.07
N ILE A 134 -6.94 -9.94 11.88
CA ILE A 134 -7.99 -8.93 11.71
C ILE A 134 -9.12 -9.47 10.82
N SER A 135 -10.33 -8.94 11.02
CA SER A 135 -11.50 -9.27 10.20
C SER A 135 -11.68 -8.34 9.00
N SER A 136 -11.05 -7.17 9.02
CA SER A 136 -11.12 -6.17 7.94
C SER A 136 -10.18 -6.46 6.77
N PHE A 137 -9.48 -7.60 6.75
CA PHE A 137 -8.57 -7.95 5.67
C PHE A 137 -9.26 -7.95 4.30
N GLY A 138 -8.66 -7.29 3.34
CA GLY A 138 -9.08 -7.28 1.93
C GLY A 138 -8.08 -7.99 1.02
N ILE A 139 -6.90 -7.44 0.95
CA ILE A 139 -5.75 -7.98 0.19
C ILE A 139 -4.48 -7.36 0.76
N GLN A 140 -3.35 -8.04 0.61
CA GLN A 140 -2.03 -7.48 0.88
C GLN A 140 -1.26 -7.38 -0.43
N GLU A 141 -0.57 -6.27 -0.65
CA GLU A 141 0.41 -6.18 -1.71
C GLU A 141 1.65 -6.99 -1.34
N GLU A 142 2.25 -7.62 -2.33
CA GLU A 142 3.40 -8.51 -2.13
C GLU A 142 4.61 -7.99 -2.90
N ASN A 143 5.76 -8.03 -2.24
CA ASN A 143 7.05 -7.80 -2.88
C ASN A 143 7.73 -9.13 -3.16
N HIS A 144 8.11 -9.34 -4.42
CA HIS A 144 8.79 -10.56 -4.84
C HIS A 144 10.29 -10.47 -4.57
N PHE A 145 10.72 -11.02 -3.45
CA PHE A 145 12.12 -11.01 -3.04
C PHE A 145 12.98 -11.99 -3.83
N THR A 146 14.21 -11.61 -4.12
CA THR A 146 15.17 -12.46 -4.82
C THR A 146 15.60 -13.63 -3.95
N PRO A 147 16.09 -14.77 -4.55
CA PRO A 147 16.65 -15.87 -3.78
C PRO A 147 17.74 -15.45 -2.78
N GLN A 148 18.55 -14.46 -3.14
CA GLN A 148 19.58 -13.90 -2.29
C GLN A 148 18.99 -13.26 -1.02
N VAL A 149 17.88 -12.55 -1.12
CA VAL A 149 17.19 -11.97 0.05
C VAL A 149 16.70 -13.08 0.97
N HIS A 150 16.13 -14.17 0.43
CA HIS A 150 15.71 -15.34 1.20
C HIS A 150 16.87 -16.05 1.94
N GLU A 151 18.08 -16.00 1.38
CA GLU A 151 19.27 -16.56 2.05
C GLU A 151 19.78 -15.66 3.19
N ILE A 152 19.73 -14.33 2.98
CA ILE A 152 20.16 -13.32 3.96
C ILE A 152 19.16 -13.21 5.11
N LEU A 153 17.88 -13.29 4.79
CA LEU A 153 16.75 -13.17 5.71
C LEU A 153 15.93 -14.47 5.70
N PRO A 154 16.43 -15.55 6.34
CA PRO A 154 15.70 -16.80 6.43
C PRO A 154 14.39 -16.60 7.19
N GLY A 155 13.31 -17.15 6.65
CA GLY A 155 11.96 -16.90 7.14
C GLY A 155 11.15 -15.90 6.30
N THR A 156 11.79 -15.25 5.33
CA THR A 156 11.06 -14.40 4.35
C THR A 156 9.86 -15.15 3.77
N ALA A 157 8.69 -14.51 3.79
CA ALA A 157 7.45 -15.10 3.32
C ALA A 157 7.53 -15.55 1.85
N GLN A 158 6.75 -16.56 1.50
CA GLN A 158 6.75 -17.17 0.18
C GLN A 158 5.37 -17.06 -0.47
N LEU A 159 5.34 -16.55 -1.70
CA LEU A 159 4.12 -16.52 -2.51
C LEU A 159 3.92 -17.87 -3.21
N LYS A 160 2.78 -18.50 -2.98
CA LYS A 160 2.39 -19.77 -3.62
C LYS A 160 0.93 -19.74 -4.00
N GLY A 161 0.62 -19.91 -5.28
CA GLY A 161 -0.76 -19.99 -5.75
C GLY A 161 -1.62 -18.76 -5.43
N GLY A 162 -1.03 -17.57 -5.36
CA GLY A 162 -1.72 -16.32 -5.01
C GLY A 162 -1.89 -16.10 -3.50
N TYR A 163 -1.26 -16.91 -2.66
CA TYR A 163 -1.27 -16.77 -1.20
C TYR A 163 0.13 -16.59 -0.65
N LEU A 164 0.26 -15.72 0.35
CA LEU A 164 1.50 -15.48 1.07
C LEU A 164 1.57 -16.41 2.28
N TYR A 165 2.72 -17.05 2.46
CA TYR A 165 3.00 -17.99 3.56
C TYR A 165 4.21 -17.50 4.35
N GLY A 166 4.00 -17.17 5.61
CA GLY A 166 5.06 -16.95 6.60
C GLY A 166 5.53 -18.26 7.21
N THR A 167 6.34 -18.18 8.25
CA THR A 167 6.83 -19.32 9.04
C THR A 167 6.17 -19.34 10.42
N ASP A 168 6.22 -20.51 11.09
CA ASP A 168 5.75 -20.67 12.47
C ASP A 168 6.85 -20.36 13.51
N GLY A 169 7.93 -19.71 13.11
CA GLY A 169 9.01 -19.31 14.00
C GLY A 169 8.61 -18.25 15.02
N PRO A 170 9.37 -18.08 16.10
CA PRO A 170 9.10 -17.06 17.12
C PRO A 170 9.16 -15.64 16.54
N GLY A 171 8.43 -14.71 17.15
CA GLY A 171 8.34 -13.32 16.71
C GLY A 171 7.62 -13.20 15.36
N LEU A 172 8.25 -12.57 14.38
CA LEU A 172 7.74 -12.50 13.00
C LEU A 172 8.09 -13.73 12.16
N GLY A 173 8.85 -14.68 12.73
CA GLY A 173 9.27 -15.88 12.01
C GLY A 173 10.41 -15.67 11.02
N ILE A 174 11.11 -14.54 11.11
CA ILE A 174 12.25 -14.18 10.25
C ILE A 174 13.49 -13.91 11.11
N ASP A 175 14.65 -14.18 10.56
CA ASP A 175 15.93 -13.92 11.20
C ASP A 175 16.92 -13.32 10.19
N ILE A 176 18.08 -12.86 10.63
CA ILE A 176 19.13 -12.32 9.79
C ILE A 176 20.36 -13.22 9.81
N ASN A 177 20.86 -13.60 8.64
CA ASN A 177 22.13 -14.28 8.50
C ASN A 177 23.27 -13.26 8.48
N GLU A 178 23.78 -12.90 9.67
CA GLU A 178 24.82 -11.88 9.83
C GLU A 178 26.10 -12.20 9.05
N THR A 179 26.43 -13.48 8.92
CA THR A 179 27.61 -13.92 8.16
C THR A 179 27.46 -13.66 6.66
N LEU A 180 26.27 -13.83 6.13
CA LEU A 180 25.99 -13.52 4.72
C LEU A 180 25.85 -12.02 4.50
N VAL A 181 25.15 -11.32 5.37
CA VAL A 181 24.93 -9.86 5.24
C VAL A 181 26.26 -9.10 5.21
N ALA A 182 27.27 -9.56 5.95
CA ALA A 182 28.61 -8.96 5.95
C ALA A 182 29.31 -9.00 4.58
N LYS A 183 28.86 -9.87 3.66
CA LYS A 183 29.39 -9.95 2.28
C LYS A 183 28.76 -8.90 1.35
N TYR A 184 27.69 -8.23 1.79
CA TYR A 184 26.96 -7.24 1.03
C TYR A 184 27.05 -5.88 1.72
N PRO A 185 28.17 -5.15 1.53
CA PRO A 185 28.31 -3.84 2.15
C PRO A 185 27.27 -2.85 1.62
N LEU A 186 26.89 -1.90 2.45
CA LEU A 186 25.98 -0.83 2.05
C LEU A 186 26.48 -0.16 0.78
N VAL A 187 25.70 -0.23 -0.27
CA VAL A 187 25.92 0.54 -1.49
C VAL A 187 25.20 1.85 -1.33
N ALA A 188 25.96 2.96 -1.37
CA ALA A 188 25.33 4.28 -1.32
C ALA A 188 24.31 4.43 -2.46
N PRO A 189 23.14 5.03 -2.22
CA PRO A 189 22.17 5.29 -3.27
C PRO A 189 22.85 6.02 -4.44
N ARG A 190 22.60 5.59 -5.66
CA ARG A 190 23.10 6.29 -6.83
C ARG A 190 22.49 7.69 -6.83
N GLY A 191 23.35 8.71 -6.86
CA GLY A 191 22.88 10.10 -6.95
C GLY A 191 21.99 10.27 -8.20
N GLY A 192 20.80 10.81 -8.00
CA GLY A 192 19.79 10.97 -9.06
C GLY A 192 18.48 10.21 -8.82
N ASP A 193 18.48 9.19 -7.97
CA ASP A 193 17.26 8.41 -7.65
C ASP A 193 16.48 9.00 -6.46
N SER A 194 16.77 10.23 -6.04
CA SER A 194 16.05 10.83 -4.95
C SER A 194 14.93 11.73 -5.46
N TRP A 195 13.79 11.60 -4.87
CA TRP A 195 12.58 12.43 -5.07
C TRP A 195 12.87 13.95 -4.96
N THR A 196 13.99 14.29 -4.30
CA THR A 196 14.43 15.68 -4.15
C THR A 196 14.97 16.31 -5.43
N THR A 197 15.20 15.52 -6.49
CA THR A 197 15.73 16.00 -7.78
C THR A 197 14.65 16.32 -8.79
N VAL A 198 13.40 15.94 -8.53
CA VAL A 198 12.27 16.18 -9.44
C VAL A 198 11.74 17.58 -9.22
N ARG A 199 12.19 18.51 -10.06
CA ARG A 199 11.72 19.90 -10.05
C ARG A 199 11.28 20.34 -11.43
N GLY A 200 10.20 21.13 -11.48
CA GLY A 200 9.82 21.86 -12.68
C GLY A 200 10.87 22.92 -13.07
N MET A 201 10.78 23.42 -14.28
CA MET A 201 11.69 24.47 -14.76
C MET A 201 11.59 25.78 -13.95
N ASP A 202 10.48 25.99 -13.26
CA ASP A 202 10.22 27.11 -12.35
C ASP A 202 10.73 26.86 -10.92
N GLY A 203 11.35 25.71 -10.67
CA GLY A 203 11.85 25.29 -9.36
C GLY A 203 10.80 24.67 -8.43
N SER A 204 9.55 24.56 -8.87
CA SER A 204 8.50 23.86 -8.11
C SER A 204 8.83 22.36 -7.98
N LEU A 205 8.46 21.77 -6.84
CA LEU A 205 8.49 20.32 -6.69
C LEU A 205 7.43 19.71 -7.59
N VAL A 206 7.85 18.82 -8.48
CA VAL A 206 6.94 17.95 -9.21
C VAL A 206 6.87 16.65 -8.41
N LYS A 207 5.67 16.32 -7.93
CA LYS A 207 5.45 15.02 -7.28
C LYS A 207 5.74 13.91 -8.28
N PRO A 208 6.41 12.84 -7.87
CA PRO A 208 6.70 11.69 -8.70
C PRO A 208 5.45 10.96 -9.10
#